data_52df8b4169139e36d0ca0e8b6c3e4be3
#
_entry.id   52df8b4169139e36d0ca0e8b6c3e4be3
#
_cell.length_a   1.000
_cell.length_b   1.000
_cell.length_c   1.000
_cell.angle_alpha   90.00
_cell.angle_beta   90.00
_cell.angle_gamma   90.00
#
_symmetry.space_group_name_H-M   'P 1'
#
loop_
_entity.id
_entity.type
_entity.pdbx_description
1 polymer ?
#
loop_
_entity_poly.entity_id
_entity_poly.type
_entity_poly.pdbx_seq_one_letter_code
_entity_poly.pdbx_strand_id
1 'polypeptide(L)'
;MLDQYETWGVTAHVLADGFDTGDILAQEIFALSRQENHETLLAKCQMAARRLAAGPLGRDLPNRWRRAEPQGDGSYWPRATDADRTLDFRQEVDAVLRRVRAFGTVETIARLGDARVFVAEAHGWRERHGHTPGAVIHRHRRHVVVAALDGFVQITRWSPVALAEAGQIGR
;
A
#
# COMPACT_ATOMS: atom_id res chain seq x y z
N MET A 1 -0.75 1.23 6.38
CA MET A 1 -2.06 1.12 5.67
C MET A 1 -2.82 -0.13 6.10
N LEU A 2 -2.27 -1.33 5.99
CA LEU A 2 -2.96 -2.55 6.46
C LEU A 2 -3.22 -2.48 7.98
N ASP A 3 -2.23 -2.08 8.76
CA ASP A 3 -2.29 -1.97 10.23
C ASP A 3 -2.94 -0.68 10.73
N GLN A 4 -3.45 0.15 9.84
CA GLN A 4 -4.20 1.38 10.14
C GLN A 4 -3.43 2.39 11.02
N TYR A 5 -2.12 2.49 10.86
CA TYR A 5 -1.35 3.57 11.50
C TYR A 5 -1.91 4.94 11.13
N GLU A 6 -1.94 5.84 12.09
CA GLU A 6 -2.42 7.22 11.89
C GLU A 6 -1.34 8.14 11.34
N THR A 7 -0.08 7.75 11.48
CA THR A 7 1.07 8.52 11.01
C THR A 7 2.04 7.65 10.22
N TRP A 8 2.83 8.29 9.39
CA TRP A 8 3.96 7.72 8.65
C TRP A 8 5.09 8.73 8.60
N GLY A 9 6.28 8.33 8.14
CA GLY A 9 7.39 9.25 8.11
C GLY A 9 8.49 8.83 7.14
N VAL A 10 9.42 9.74 6.96
CA VAL A 10 10.67 9.53 6.25
C VAL A 10 11.81 9.85 7.18
N THR A 11 12.79 8.95 7.25
CA THR A 11 13.99 9.09 8.08
C THR A 11 15.21 9.20 7.19
N ALA A 12 16.07 10.17 7.49
CA ALA A 12 17.43 10.21 7.00
C ALA A 12 18.37 9.71 8.11
N HIS A 13 19.23 8.77 7.80
CA HIS A 13 20.15 8.17 8.75
C HIS A 13 21.55 8.04 8.16
N VAL A 14 22.55 7.85 9.00
CA VAL A 14 23.92 7.56 8.61
C VAL A 14 23.99 6.18 7.98
N LEU A 15 24.87 5.98 7.01
CA LEU A 15 25.19 4.63 6.52
C LEU A 15 25.99 3.87 7.59
N ALA A 16 25.59 2.64 7.85
CA ALA A 16 26.25 1.69 8.74
C ALA A 16 26.41 0.33 8.05
N ASP A 17 27.11 -0.61 8.67
CA ASP A 17 27.36 -1.93 8.09
C ASP A 17 26.10 -2.78 7.89
N GLY A 18 25.05 -2.56 8.70
CA GLY A 18 23.73 -3.19 8.54
C GLY A 18 22.77 -2.35 7.71
N PHE A 19 21.75 -3.01 7.14
CA PHE A 19 20.68 -2.30 6.44
C PHE A 19 19.84 -1.50 7.44
N ASP A 20 19.67 -0.20 7.16
CA ASP A 20 18.85 0.74 7.93
C ASP A 20 19.14 0.77 9.45
N THR A 21 20.42 0.59 9.86
CA THR A 21 20.83 0.53 11.26
C THR A 21 21.62 1.75 11.74
N GLY A 22 21.90 2.71 10.86
CA GLY A 22 22.67 3.90 11.19
C GLY A 22 21.87 4.92 12.00
N ASP A 23 22.59 5.76 12.75
CA ASP A 23 22.00 6.80 13.60
C ASP A 23 21.15 7.78 12.80
N ILE A 24 20.05 8.24 13.40
CA ILE A 24 19.08 9.14 12.80
C ILE A 24 19.64 10.56 12.72
N LEU A 25 19.67 11.13 11.53
CA LEU A 25 20.04 12.52 11.26
C LEU A 25 18.85 13.47 11.36
N ALA A 26 17.73 13.07 10.78
CA ALA A 26 16.48 13.82 10.79
C ALA A 26 15.30 12.92 10.39
N GLN A 27 14.12 13.28 10.89
CA GLN A 27 12.86 12.63 10.52
C GLN A 27 11.81 13.68 10.16
N GLU A 28 10.89 13.31 9.28
CA GLU A 28 9.67 14.05 9.02
C GLU A 28 8.49 13.11 9.07
N ILE A 29 7.59 13.34 10.03
CA ILE A 29 6.39 12.55 10.27
C ILE A 29 5.18 13.31 9.73
N PHE A 30 4.26 12.60 9.10
CA PHE A 30 3.02 13.16 8.56
C PHE A 30 1.82 12.25 8.83
N ALA A 31 0.63 12.85 8.87
CA ALA A 31 -0.62 12.13 9.09
C ALA A 31 -1.03 11.29 7.85
N LEU A 32 -1.57 10.12 8.12
CA LEU A 32 -2.21 9.27 7.11
C LEU A 32 -3.72 9.49 7.11
N SER A 33 -4.30 9.56 5.93
CA SER A 33 -5.75 9.49 5.73
C SER A 33 -6.25 8.06 5.81
N ARG A 34 -7.48 7.84 6.24
CA ARG A 34 -8.16 6.54 6.13
C ARG A 34 -8.34 6.10 4.67
N GLN A 35 -8.33 7.04 3.74
CA GLN A 35 -8.41 6.81 2.30
C GLN A 35 -7.03 6.74 1.63
N GLU A 36 -5.95 6.73 2.41
CA GLU A 36 -4.59 6.64 1.89
C GLU A 36 -4.44 5.38 1.03
N ASN A 37 -3.76 5.54 -0.10
CA ASN A 37 -3.37 4.44 -0.97
C ASN A 37 -1.85 4.47 -1.23
N HIS A 38 -1.36 3.48 -1.93
CA HIS A 38 0.08 3.35 -2.20
C HIS A 38 0.65 4.58 -2.93
N GLU A 39 -0.06 5.12 -3.91
CA GLU A 39 0.39 6.25 -4.72
C GLU A 39 0.44 7.55 -3.89
N THR A 40 -0.60 7.82 -3.10
CA THR A 40 -0.64 9.03 -2.26
C THR A 40 0.38 8.94 -1.13
N LEU A 41 0.61 7.76 -0.55
CA LEU A 41 1.65 7.55 0.44
C LEU A 41 3.04 7.80 -0.17
N LEU A 42 3.32 7.24 -1.35
CA LEU A 42 4.58 7.45 -2.06
C LEU A 42 4.82 8.94 -2.35
N ALA A 43 3.81 9.65 -2.83
CA ALA A 43 3.90 11.09 -3.08
C ALA A 43 4.22 11.87 -1.79
N LYS A 44 3.55 11.56 -0.68
CA LYS A 44 3.83 12.17 0.64
C LYS A 44 5.26 11.89 1.10
N CYS A 45 5.75 10.65 0.95
CA CYS A 45 7.13 10.29 1.27
C CYS A 45 8.14 11.09 0.44
N GLN A 46 7.92 11.22 -0.87
CA GLN A 46 8.79 12.03 -1.76
C GLN A 46 8.79 13.51 -1.36
N MET A 47 7.62 14.06 -1.03
CA MET A 47 7.52 15.44 -0.55
C MET A 47 8.24 15.64 0.79
N ALA A 48 8.09 14.72 1.73
CA ALA A 48 8.78 14.74 3.02
C ALA A 48 10.31 14.63 2.84
N ALA A 49 10.77 13.71 2.00
CA ALA A 49 12.19 13.55 1.68
C ALA A 49 12.80 14.85 1.09
N ARG A 50 12.09 15.53 0.18
CA ARG A 50 12.52 16.83 -0.35
C ARG A 50 12.61 17.90 0.73
N ARG A 51 11.65 17.97 1.65
CA ARG A 51 11.69 18.93 2.77
C ARG A 51 12.85 18.64 3.71
N LEU A 52 13.11 17.37 4.04
CA LEU A 52 14.30 16.98 4.82
C LEU A 52 15.59 17.39 4.12
N ALA A 53 15.74 17.10 2.83
CA ALA A 53 16.94 17.42 2.07
C ALA A 53 17.18 18.94 1.94
N ALA A 54 16.16 19.71 1.60
CA ALA A 54 16.26 21.18 1.45
C ALA A 54 16.30 21.93 2.79
N GLY A 55 15.74 21.37 3.83
CA GLY A 55 15.63 21.96 5.17
C GLY A 55 16.76 21.52 6.12
N PRO A 56 16.48 20.59 7.05
CA PRO A 56 17.42 20.24 8.11
C PRO A 56 18.77 19.73 7.60
N LEU A 57 18.78 18.89 6.57
CA LEU A 57 20.02 18.31 6.06
C LEU A 57 20.80 19.30 5.20
N GLY A 58 20.15 19.98 4.27
CA GLY A 58 20.83 20.92 3.38
C GLY A 58 21.39 22.15 4.10
N ARG A 59 20.78 22.57 5.22
CA ARG A 59 21.21 23.74 5.97
C ARG A 59 22.26 23.45 7.02
N ASP A 60 22.24 22.28 7.63
CA ASP A 60 23.02 22.01 8.86
C ASP A 60 23.48 20.55 9.00
N LEU A 61 23.82 19.90 7.89
CA LEU A 61 24.28 18.51 7.91
C LEU A 61 25.45 18.23 8.90
N PRO A 62 26.49 19.11 9.01
CA PRO A 62 27.59 18.83 9.94
C PRO A 62 27.15 18.74 11.41
N ASN A 63 26.22 19.58 11.84
CA ASN A 63 25.72 19.52 13.22
C ASN A 63 24.72 18.36 13.39
N ARG A 64 23.93 18.04 12.38
CA ARG A 64 23.06 16.85 12.40
C ARG A 64 23.87 15.58 12.55
N TRP A 65 24.96 15.48 11.82
CA TRP A 65 25.86 14.33 11.92
C TRP A 65 26.45 14.17 13.34
N ARG A 66 26.88 15.27 13.97
CA ARG A 66 27.42 15.22 15.34
C ARG A 66 26.38 14.89 16.41
N ARG A 67 25.10 15.14 16.13
CA ARG A 67 23.96 14.94 17.04
C ARG A 67 23.06 13.81 16.56
N ALA A 68 23.55 12.92 15.70
CA ALA A 68 22.80 11.79 15.25
C ALA A 68 22.38 10.90 16.42
N GLU A 69 21.15 10.43 16.40
CA GLU A 69 20.54 9.68 17.51
C GLU A 69 20.45 8.20 17.15
N PRO A 70 20.80 7.27 18.04
CA PRO A 70 20.64 5.84 17.81
C PRO A 70 19.19 5.48 17.46
N GLN A 71 19.00 4.55 16.52
CA GLN A 71 17.67 4.13 16.10
C GLN A 71 16.91 3.29 17.15
N GLY A 72 17.57 2.71 18.11
CA GLY A 72 16.97 1.72 19.01
C GLY A 72 16.69 0.38 18.33
N ASP A 73 15.80 -0.42 18.90
CA ASP A 73 15.44 -1.73 18.38
C ASP A 73 14.66 -1.60 17.05
N GLY A 74 15.22 -2.14 15.98
CA GLY A 74 14.60 -2.14 14.66
C GLY A 74 13.55 -3.24 14.51
N SER A 75 12.62 -3.07 13.56
CA SER A 75 11.71 -4.11 13.12
C SER A 75 11.99 -4.49 11.67
N TYR A 76 11.95 -5.80 11.36
CA TYR A 76 12.12 -6.29 10.01
C TYR A 76 10.77 -6.57 9.35
N TRP A 77 10.56 -5.98 8.19
CA TRP A 77 9.37 -6.22 7.37
C TRP A 77 9.74 -7.03 6.13
N PRO A 78 9.33 -8.30 6.03
CA PRO A 78 9.61 -9.13 4.85
C PRO A 78 8.85 -8.58 3.63
N ARG A 79 9.32 -8.95 2.46
CA ARG A 79 8.58 -8.65 1.22
C ARG A 79 7.21 -9.31 1.25
N ALA A 80 6.19 -8.57 0.82
CA ALA A 80 4.85 -9.10 0.66
C ALA A 80 4.81 -10.25 -0.35
N THR A 81 4.17 -11.34 0.04
CA THR A 81 3.95 -12.51 -0.80
C THR A 81 2.64 -12.39 -1.60
N ASP A 82 2.40 -13.32 -2.51
CA ASP A 82 1.10 -13.41 -3.21
C ASP A 82 -0.06 -13.65 -2.23
N ALA A 83 0.16 -14.37 -1.14
CA ALA A 83 -0.84 -14.57 -0.11
C ALA A 83 -1.23 -13.25 0.58
N ASP A 84 -0.25 -12.40 0.89
CA ASP A 84 -0.49 -11.09 1.49
C ASP A 84 -1.27 -10.16 0.57
N ARG A 85 -1.07 -10.29 -0.74
CA ARG A 85 -1.71 -9.47 -1.78
C ARG A 85 -3.06 -10.01 -2.24
N THR A 86 -3.39 -11.27 -1.93
CA THR A 86 -4.64 -11.88 -2.37
C THR A 86 -5.82 -11.39 -1.56
N LEU A 87 -6.90 -10.97 -2.25
CA LEU A 87 -8.16 -10.58 -1.63
C LEU A 87 -8.87 -11.79 -1.05
N ASP A 88 -9.27 -11.68 0.21
CA ASP A 88 -10.18 -12.60 0.86
C ASP A 88 -11.54 -11.95 1.03
N PHE A 89 -12.49 -12.30 0.17
CA PHE A 89 -13.85 -11.76 0.20
C PHE A 89 -14.69 -12.26 1.40
N ARG A 90 -14.17 -13.22 2.21
CA ARG A 90 -14.79 -13.59 3.50
C ARG A 90 -14.54 -12.52 4.58
N GLN A 91 -13.79 -11.49 4.26
CA GLN A 91 -13.62 -10.31 5.10
C GLN A 91 -14.69 -9.26 4.79
N GLU A 92 -14.86 -8.29 5.70
CA GLU A 92 -15.71 -7.13 5.49
C GLU A 92 -15.23 -6.29 4.30
N VAL A 93 -16.16 -5.60 3.65
CA VAL A 93 -15.89 -4.70 2.50
C VAL A 93 -14.72 -3.76 2.79
N ASP A 94 -14.69 -3.13 3.98
CA ASP A 94 -13.63 -2.18 4.34
C ASP A 94 -12.25 -2.84 4.42
N ALA A 95 -12.16 -4.08 4.87
CA ALA A 95 -10.90 -4.84 4.92
C ALA A 95 -10.40 -5.21 3.51
N VAL A 96 -11.32 -5.63 2.64
CA VAL A 96 -11.00 -5.92 1.22
C VAL A 96 -10.50 -4.66 0.52
N LEU A 97 -11.23 -3.53 0.65
CA LEU A 97 -10.84 -2.26 0.03
C LEU A 97 -9.53 -1.71 0.58
N ARG A 98 -9.27 -1.89 1.88
CA ARG A 98 -8.00 -1.50 2.49
C ARG A 98 -6.83 -2.24 1.86
N ARG A 99 -6.98 -3.54 1.57
CA ARG A 99 -5.96 -4.32 0.89
C ARG A 99 -5.72 -3.82 -0.54
N VAL A 100 -6.78 -3.52 -1.29
CA VAL A 100 -6.66 -2.91 -2.62
C VAL A 100 -5.88 -1.59 -2.54
N ARG A 101 -6.20 -0.69 -1.60
CA ARG A 101 -5.47 0.57 -1.43
C ARG A 101 -4.01 0.37 -1.02
N ALA A 102 -3.74 -0.61 -0.16
CA ALA A 102 -2.39 -0.85 0.35
C ALA A 102 -1.42 -1.33 -0.73
N PHE A 103 -1.89 -2.14 -1.65
CA PHE A 103 -1.05 -2.68 -2.72
C PHE A 103 -1.19 -1.92 -4.04
N GLY A 104 -2.33 -1.27 -4.31
CA GLY A 104 -2.54 -0.38 -5.45
C GLY A 104 -1.92 -0.89 -6.75
N THR A 105 -1.01 -0.11 -7.32
CA THR A 105 -0.28 -0.46 -8.56
C THR A 105 0.74 -1.59 -8.39
N VAL A 106 1.11 -1.97 -7.16
CA VAL A 106 1.94 -3.17 -6.89
C VAL A 106 1.11 -4.45 -7.01
N GLU A 107 -0.18 -4.29 -7.22
CA GLU A 107 -1.16 -5.29 -7.64
C GLU A 107 -1.65 -6.23 -6.55
N THR A 108 -2.88 -5.95 -6.14
CA THR A 108 -3.69 -6.89 -5.39
C THR A 108 -4.15 -8.02 -6.30
N ILE A 109 -4.20 -9.23 -5.79
CA ILE A 109 -4.65 -10.42 -6.53
C ILE A 109 -6.10 -10.74 -6.13
N ALA A 110 -6.97 -10.98 -7.09
CA ALA A 110 -8.29 -11.55 -6.86
C ALA A 110 -8.47 -12.86 -7.64
N ARG A 111 -9.17 -13.81 -7.02
CA ARG A 111 -9.67 -15.01 -7.69
C ARG A 111 -11.15 -14.85 -7.95
N LEU A 112 -11.54 -14.86 -9.23
CA LEU A 112 -12.93 -14.66 -9.69
C LEU A 112 -13.38 -15.90 -10.48
N GLY A 113 -13.92 -16.88 -9.76
CA GLY A 113 -14.05 -18.25 -10.29
C GLY A 113 -12.66 -18.84 -10.49
N ASP A 114 -12.40 -19.38 -11.68
CA ASP A 114 -11.10 -19.97 -12.04
C ASP A 114 -10.07 -18.92 -12.49
N ALA A 115 -10.48 -17.68 -12.67
CA ALA A 115 -9.60 -16.62 -13.15
C ALA A 115 -8.82 -15.96 -12.00
N ARG A 116 -7.49 -15.83 -12.18
CA ARG A 116 -6.63 -14.96 -11.39
C ARG A 116 -6.53 -13.62 -12.12
N VAL A 117 -6.82 -12.55 -11.41
CA VAL A 117 -6.73 -11.18 -11.94
C VAL A 117 -5.98 -10.27 -10.96
N PHE A 118 -5.36 -9.22 -11.51
CA PHE A 118 -4.67 -8.18 -10.75
C PHE A 118 -5.57 -6.97 -10.63
N VAL A 119 -5.86 -6.55 -9.40
CA VAL A 119 -6.81 -5.48 -9.09
C VAL A 119 -6.03 -4.23 -8.69
N ALA A 120 -6.23 -3.15 -9.44
CA ALA A 120 -5.62 -1.86 -9.15
C ALA A 120 -6.60 -0.87 -8.50
N GLU A 121 -7.92 -1.04 -8.72
CA GLU A 121 -8.93 -0.15 -8.16
C GLU A 121 -10.24 -0.88 -7.90
N ALA A 122 -10.81 -0.62 -6.73
CA ALA A 122 -12.12 -1.12 -6.35
C ALA A 122 -12.84 -0.14 -5.43
N HIS A 123 -14.16 -0.18 -5.49
CA HIS A 123 -15.08 0.52 -4.59
C HIS A 123 -15.98 -0.51 -3.91
N GLY A 124 -16.69 -0.13 -2.87
CA GLY A 124 -17.61 -1.06 -2.23
C GLY A 124 -18.63 -0.36 -1.36
N TRP A 125 -19.66 -1.10 -1.01
CA TRP A 125 -20.71 -0.64 -0.11
C TRP A 125 -21.19 -1.79 0.75
N ARG A 126 -21.61 -1.48 1.95
CA ARG A 126 -22.21 -2.44 2.87
C ARG A 126 -23.68 -2.62 2.52
N GLU A 127 -24.09 -3.87 2.37
CA GLU A 127 -25.46 -4.25 2.06
C GLU A 127 -25.69 -5.69 2.49
N ARG A 128 -26.75 -5.94 3.26
CA ARG A 128 -27.08 -7.29 3.69
C ARG A 128 -27.51 -8.15 2.51
N HIS A 129 -26.91 -9.30 2.34
CA HIS A 129 -27.18 -10.25 1.26
C HIS A 129 -27.03 -11.71 1.71
N GLY A 130 -27.50 -12.64 0.86
CA GLY A 130 -27.35 -14.08 1.06
C GLY A 130 -26.37 -14.77 0.11
N HIS A 131 -25.54 -13.99 -0.59
CA HIS A 131 -24.58 -14.55 -1.52
C HIS A 131 -23.35 -15.09 -0.80
N THR A 132 -22.75 -16.16 -1.35
CA THR A 132 -21.47 -16.67 -0.86
C THR A 132 -20.35 -15.65 -1.10
N PRO A 133 -19.53 -15.29 -0.10
CA PRO A 133 -18.39 -14.42 -0.30
C PRO A 133 -17.45 -14.93 -1.41
N GLY A 134 -17.03 -14.04 -2.29
CA GLY A 134 -16.25 -14.37 -3.50
C GLY A 134 -17.09 -14.67 -4.74
N ALA A 135 -18.42 -14.83 -4.62
CA ALA A 135 -19.28 -14.98 -5.78
C ALA A 135 -19.32 -13.71 -6.63
N VAL A 136 -19.17 -13.86 -7.93
CA VAL A 136 -19.36 -12.77 -8.89
C VAL A 136 -20.85 -12.59 -9.12
N ILE A 137 -21.38 -11.46 -8.65
CA ILE A 137 -22.82 -11.16 -8.67
C ILE A 137 -23.23 -10.45 -9.96
N HIS A 138 -22.33 -9.58 -10.46
CA HIS A 138 -22.63 -8.79 -11.65
C HIS A 138 -21.37 -8.53 -12.46
N ARG A 139 -21.53 -8.52 -13.80
CA ARG A 139 -20.48 -8.09 -14.73
C ARG A 139 -21.08 -7.11 -15.72
N HIS A 140 -20.45 -5.95 -15.86
CA HIS A 140 -20.81 -4.98 -16.87
C HIS A 140 -19.55 -4.37 -17.47
N ARG A 141 -19.31 -4.61 -18.76
CA ARG A 141 -18.08 -4.18 -19.46
C ARG A 141 -16.83 -4.71 -18.74
N ARG A 142 -16.06 -3.77 -18.13
CA ARG A 142 -14.85 -4.08 -17.35
C ARG A 142 -15.08 -4.06 -15.83
N HIS A 143 -16.30 -3.77 -15.38
CA HIS A 143 -16.63 -3.76 -13.96
C HIS A 143 -17.15 -5.13 -13.52
N VAL A 144 -16.69 -5.58 -12.39
CA VAL A 144 -17.11 -6.83 -11.76
C VAL A 144 -17.54 -6.54 -10.34
N VAL A 145 -18.73 -7.00 -9.95
CA VAL A 145 -19.20 -6.91 -8.56
C VAL A 145 -19.08 -8.27 -7.91
N VAL A 146 -18.42 -8.32 -6.77
CA VAL A 146 -18.13 -9.53 -6.00
C VAL A 146 -18.74 -9.39 -4.61
N ALA A 147 -19.41 -10.43 -4.13
CA ALA A 147 -19.93 -10.48 -2.77
C ALA A 147 -18.77 -10.56 -1.77
N ALA A 148 -18.79 -9.71 -0.74
CA ALA A 148 -17.93 -9.77 0.43
C ALA A 148 -18.75 -10.23 1.66
N LEU A 149 -18.18 -10.26 2.85
CA LEU A 149 -18.88 -10.74 4.05
C LEU A 149 -20.13 -9.93 4.39
N ASP A 150 -20.06 -8.60 4.30
CA ASP A 150 -21.07 -7.66 4.77
C ASP A 150 -21.57 -6.71 3.67
N GLY A 151 -21.27 -7.02 2.40
CA GLY A 151 -21.67 -6.17 1.28
C GLY A 151 -21.01 -6.57 -0.02
N PHE A 152 -20.78 -5.60 -0.89
CA PHE A 152 -20.30 -5.83 -2.24
C PHE A 152 -19.05 -5.00 -2.55
N VAL A 153 -18.15 -5.59 -3.32
CA VAL A 153 -16.94 -4.94 -3.85
C VAL A 153 -17.04 -4.88 -5.36
N GLN A 154 -17.05 -3.67 -5.91
CA GLN A 154 -16.97 -3.41 -7.34
C GLN A 154 -15.53 -3.19 -7.75
N ILE A 155 -14.98 -4.09 -8.54
CA ILE A 155 -13.66 -3.95 -9.13
C ILE A 155 -13.82 -3.15 -10.44
N THR A 156 -13.17 -1.99 -10.51
CA THR A 156 -13.31 -1.03 -11.62
C THR A 156 -12.10 -1.03 -12.54
N ARG A 157 -10.91 -1.34 -12.00
CA ARG A 157 -9.68 -1.45 -12.79
C ARG A 157 -8.92 -2.72 -12.44
N TRP A 158 -8.77 -3.57 -13.42
CA TRP A 158 -8.09 -4.85 -13.28
C TRP A 158 -7.47 -5.32 -14.61
N SER A 159 -6.53 -6.26 -14.53
CA SER A 159 -5.85 -6.88 -15.65
C SER A 159 -5.71 -8.39 -15.43
N PRO A 160 -5.78 -9.23 -16.47
CA PRO A 160 -5.43 -10.64 -16.36
C PRO A 160 -3.92 -10.87 -16.25
N VAL A 161 -3.11 -9.88 -16.55
CA VAL A 161 -1.64 -9.89 -16.49
C VAL A 161 -1.17 -8.81 -15.52
N ALA A 162 -0.09 -9.08 -14.78
CA ALA A 162 0.51 -8.10 -13.89
C ALA A 162 0.91 -6.83 -14.67
N LEU A 163 0.62 -5.63 -14.11
CA LEU A 163 0.94 -4.36 -14.76
C LEU A 163 2.46 -4.18 -14.96
N ALA A 164 3.25 -4.73 -14.03
CA ALA A 164 4.71 -4.75 -14.14
C ALA A 164 5.19 -5.56 -15.37
N GLU A 165 4.47 -6.62 -15.76
CA GLU A 165 4.77 -7.43 -16.93
C GLU A 165 4.22 -6.80 -18.22
N ALA A 166 3.07 -6.13 -18.14
CA ALA A 166 2.45 -5.45 -19.29
C ALA A 166 3.32 -4.31 -19.86
N GLY A 167 4.12 -3.65 -19.01
CA GLY A 167 5.08 -2.61 -19.44
C GLY A 167 6.30 -3.15 -20.17
N GLN A 168 6.57 -4.47 -20.12
CA GLN A 168 7.68 -5.11 -20.84
C GLN A 168 7.29 -5.64 -22.24
N ILE A 169 6.01 -5.80 -22.51
CA ILE A 169 5.50 -6.30 -23.81
C ILE A 169 5.38 -5.18 -24.86
N GLY A 170 5.56 -3.92 -24.46
CA GLY A 170 5.42 -2.73 -25.32
C GLY A 170 6.72 -1.99 -25.65
N ARG A 171 7.89 -2.67 -25.61
CA ARG A 171 9.17 -2.11 -26.08
C ARG A 171 9.74 -2.92 -27.21
#